data_fe8a88361b8b19b03c255e89d15c6fdb
#
_entry.id   fe8a88361b8b19b03c255e89d15c6fdb
#
_cell.length_a   1.000
_cell.length_b   1.000
_cell.length_c   1.000
_cell.angle_alpha   90.00
_cell.angle_beta   90.00
_cell.angle_gamma   90.00
#
_symmetry.space_group_name_H-M   'P 1'
#
loop_
_entity.id
_entity.type
_entity.pdbx_description
1 polymer ?
#
loop_
_entity_poly.entity_id
_entity_poly.type
_entity_poly.pdbx_seq_one_letter_code
_entity_poly.pdbx_strand_id
1 'polypeptide(L)'
;STNAKSEQSAEDIIKNRKALFSKNYNTAKKVQSLSSNGDFDEAKRLMLEMSENYITLKEMFPENTKEGFKTEVTPLIWEEKEKFNSLMEKSSNDMVQLISTIEDEDDIRGTLGKLMWSNCKACHSKYRLPH
;
A
#
# COMPACT_ATOMS: atom_id res chain seq x y z
N SER A 1 1.27 22.03 25.29
CA SER A 1 0.58 22.23 24.04
C SER A 1 -0.55 21.22 23.87
N THR A 2 -1.62 21.68 23.30
CA THR A 2 -2.77 20.81 22.99
C THR A 2 -2.42 19.73 21.97
N ASN A 3 -1.41 19.99 21.15
CA ASN A 3 -1.03 19.07 20.09
C ASN A 3 -0.31 17.82 20.59
N ALA A 4 0.27 17.89 21.78
CA ALA A 4 0.99 16.76 22.35
C ALA A 4 0.12 15.51 22.47
N LYS A 5 -1.19 15.67 22.67
CA LYS A 5 -2.13 14.55 22.80
C LYS A 5 -2.41 13.84 21.49
N SER A 6 -2.40 14.58 20.38
CA SER A 6 -2.75 14.03 19.07
C SER A 6 -1.53 13.57 18.28
N GLU A 7 -0.34 13.94 18.74
CA GLU A 7 0.88 13.51 18.05
C GLU A 7 1.24 12.10 18.44
N GLN A 8 1.44 11.28 17.42
CA GLN A 8 1.94 9.93 17.62
C GLN A 8 3.45 9.98 17.72
N SER A 9 4.02 9.12 18.54
CA SER A 9 5.46 8.94 18.61
C SER A 9 5.98 8.34 17.32
N ALA A 10 7.27 8.54 17.04
CA ALA A 10 7.93 7.92 15.89
C ALA A 10 7.75 6.41 15.93
N GLU A 11 7.87 5.80 17.11
CA GLU A 11 7.69 4.37 17.27
C GLU A 11 6.30 3.92 16.86
N ASP A 12 5.26 4.62 17.30
CA ASP A 12 3.88 4.27 16.96
C ASP A 12 3.62 4.39 15.47
N ILE A 13 4.11 5.46 14.86
CA ILE A 13 3.92 5.68 13.42
C ILE A 13 4.59 4.56 12.62
N ILE A 14 5.84 4.23 12.95
CA ILE A 14 6.57 3.15 12.26
C ILE A 14 5.85 1.81 12.45
N LYS A 15 5.44 1.51 13.66
CA LYS A 15 4.71 0.28 13.96
C LYS A 15 3.41 0.19 13.17
N ASN A 16 2.64 1.28 13.16
CA ASN A 16 1.34 1.31 12.50
C ASN A 16 1.48 1.22 10.97
N ARG A 17 2.46 1.89 10.37
CA ARG A 17 2.63 1.77 8.93
C ARG A 17 3.11 0.39 8.51
N LYS A 18 3.98 -0.25 9.30
CA LYS A 18 4.40 -1.63 9.04
C LYS A 18 3.20 -2.58 9.08
N ALA A 19 2.34 -2.42 10.08
CA ALA A 19 1.13 -3.23 10.20
C ALA A 19 0.19 -3.01 9.01
N LEU A 20 0.07 -1.77 8.55
CA LEU A 20 -0.82 -1.46 7.43
C LEU A 20 -0.29 -2.01 6.10
N PHE A 21 1.02 -1.95 5.87
CA PHE A 21 1.62 -2.59 4.70
C PHE A 21 1.40 -4.10 4.73
N SER A 22 1.60 -4.75 5.88
CA SER A 22 1.37 -6.18 6.04
C SER A 22 -0.10 -6.52 5.78
N LYS A 23 -1.01 -5.69 6.27
CA LYS A 23 -2.44 -5.89 6.03
C LYS A 23 -2.76 -5.81 4.54
N ASN A 24 -2.22 -4.81 3.83
CA ASN A 24 -2.43 -4.69 2.40
C ASN A 24 -1.88 -5.88 1.63
N TYR A 25 -0.71 -6.38 2.01
CA TYR A 25 -0.14 -7.56 1.37
C TYR A 25 -1.04 -8.79 1.56
N ASN A 26 -1.51 -9.03 2.77
CA ASN A 26 -2.41 -10.14 3.05
C ASN A 26 -3.75 -9.98 2.35
N THR A 27 -4.26 -8.75 2.28
CA THR A 27 -5.48 -8.44 1.56
C THR A 27 -5.32 -8.68 0.05
N ALA A 28 -4.16 -8.33 -0.52
CA ALA A 28 -3.86 -8.58 -1.92
C ALA A 28 -3.95 -10.08 -2.26
N LYS A 29 -3.45 -10.94 -1.38
CA LYS A 29 -3.55 -12.40 -1.57
C LYS A 29 -5.02 -12.84 -1.58
N LYS A 30 -5.84 -12.28 -0.72
CA LYS A 30 -7.28 -12.58 -0.70
C LYS A 30 -7.97 -12.09 -1.96
N VAL A 31 -7.63 -10.88 -2.41
CA VAL A 31 -8.16 -10.32 -3.66
C VAL A 31 -7.86 -11.28 -4.82
N GLN A 32 -6.64 -11.77 -4.89
CA GLN A 32 -6.26 -12.70 -5.97
C GLN A 32 -7.07 -13.98 -5.91
N SER A 33 -7.20 -14.59 -4.73
CA SER A 33 -7.95 -15.81 -4.55
C SER A 33 -9.43 -15.63 -4.90
N LEU A 34 -10.04 -14.58 -4.37
CA LEU A 34 -11.45 -14.28 -4.62
C LEU A 34 -11.72 -14.00 -6.09
N SER A 35 -10.87 -13.20 -6.71
CA SER A 35 -11.01 -12.86 -8.14
C SER A 35 -10.88 -14.10 -9.01
N SER A 36 -9.91 -14.97 -8.70
CA SER A 36 -9.71 -16.22 -9.45
C SER A 36 -10.89 -17.18 -9.31
N ASN A 37 -11.62 -17.10 -8.19
CA ASN A 37 -12.80 -17.92 -7.93
C ASN A 37 -14.09 -17.29 -8.41
N GLY A 38 -14.04 -16.06 -8.95
CA GLY A 38 -15.24 -15.37 -9.42
C GLY A 38 -16.03 -14.65 -8.31
N ASP A 39 -15.48 -14.54 -7.11
CA ASP A 39 -16.10 -13.86 -5.99
C ASP A 39 -15.83 -12.36 -6.05
N PHE A 40 -16.34 -11.70 -7.09
CA PHE A 40 -15.98 -10.32 -7.40
C PHE A 40 -16.52 -9.29 -6.41
N ASP A 41 -17.70 -9.51 -5.85
CA ASP A 41 -18.27 -8.53 -4.90
C ASP A 41 -17.33 -8.34 -3.69
N GLU A 42 -16.91 -9.45 -3.09
CA GLU A 42 -16.00 -9.39 -1.95
C GLU A 42 -14.61 -8.88 -2.38
N ALA A 43 -14.11 -9.33 -3.54
CA ALA A 43 -12.83 -8.86 -4.06
C ALA A 43 -12.83 -7.34 -4.23
N LYS A 44 -13.89 -6.78 -4.78
CA LYS A 44 -14.01 -5.34 -4.99
C LYS A 44 -14.06 -4.56 -3.69
N ARG A 45 -14.75 -5.09 -2.68
CA ARG A 45 -14.77 -4.49 -1.35
C ARG A 45 -13.36 -4.39 -0.77
N LEU A 46 -12.58 -5.46 -0.91
CA LEU A 46 -11.20 -5.48 -0.43
C LEU A 46 -10.28 -4.58 -1.27
N MET A 47 -10.52 -4.49 -2.57
CA MET A 47 -9.78 -3.56 -3.44
C MET A 47 -9.97 -2.11 -2.98
N LEU A 48 -11.21 -1.74 -2.62
CA LEU A 48 -11.49 -0.41 -2.11
C LEU A 48 -10.74 -0.15 -0.79
N GLU A 49 -10.75 -1.13 0.10
CA GLU A 49 -10.02 -1.03 1.36
C GLU A 49 -8.52 -0.82 1.11
N MET A 50 -7.93 -1.58 0.18
CA MET A 50 -6.53 -1.41 -0.19
C MET A 50 -6.25 -0.02 -0.75
N SER A 51 -7.13 0.48 -1.61
CA SER A 51 -7.02 1.82 -2.19
C SER A 51 -6.93 2.87 -1.09
N GLU A 52 -7.83 2.82 -0.13
CA GLU A 52 -7.86 3.74 1.00
C GLU A 52 -6.63 3.62 1.87
N ASN A 53 -6.14 2.40 2.07
CA ASN A 53 -4.94 2.16 2.87
C ASN A 53 -3.70 2.77 2.23
N TYR A 54 -3.58 2.76 0.90
CA TYR A 54 -2.47 3.43 0.22
C TYR A 54 -2.45 4.93 0.47
N ILE A 55 -3.60 5.57 0.48
CA ILE A 55 -3.69 7.01 0.77
C ILE A 55 -3.32 7.29 2.23
N THR A 56 -3.78 6.45 3.15
CA THR A 56 -3.39 6.55 4.56
C THR A 56 -1.88 6.40 4.72
N LEU A 57 -1.29 5.40 4.05
CA LEU A 57 0.15 5.14 4.12
C LEU A 57 0.98 6.33 3.62
N LYS A 58 0.49 7.02 2.61
CA LYS A 58 1.19 8.20 2.08
C LYS A 58 1.48 9.23 3.17
N GLU A 59 0.61 9.35 4.15
CA GLU A 59 0.74 10.32 5.24
C GLU A 59 1.52 9.80 6.45
N MET A 60 2.10 8.62 6.38
CA MET A 60 2.75 7.98 7.53
C MET A 60 4.28 8.01 7.49
N PHE A 61 4.86 8.98 6.78
CA PHE A 61 6.32 9.10 6.63
C PHE A 61 6.85 10.48 7.01
N PRO A 62 6.55 10.96 8.25
CA PRO A 62 7.13 12.23 8.70
C PRO A 62 8.63 12.09 8.93
N GLU A 63 9.32 13.23 9.01
CA GLU A 63 10.78 13.30 9.09
C GLU A 63 11.38 12.50 10.24
N ASN A 64 10.70 12.40 11.36
CA ASN A 64 11.22 11.73 12.54
C ASN A 64 11.04 10.20 12.51
N THR A 65 10.66 9.63 11.37
CA THR A 65 10.42 8.19 11.25
C THR A 65 11.35 7.52 10.23
N LYS A 66 12.48 8.15 9.93
CA LYS A 66 13.44 7.62 8.94
C LYS A 66 14.22 6.41 9.45
N GLU A 67 14.46 6.35 10.74
CA GLU A 67 15.35 5.35 11.35
C GLU A 67 14.78 4.83 12.65
N GLY A 68 15.26 3.67 13.06
CA GLY A 68 14.93 3.08 14.35
C GLY A 68 13.69 2.22 14.32
N PHE A 69 13.39 1.60 15.45
CA PHE A 69 12.19 0.80 15.69
C PHE A 69 11.96 -0.29 14.65
N LYS A 70 13.07 -0.84 14.10
CA LYS A 70 13.05 -1.91 13.09
C LYS A 70 12.39 -1.48 11.77
N THR A 71 12.40 -0.18 11.46
CA THR A 71 11.93 0.27 10.15
C THR A 71 12.79 -0.30 9.04
N GLU A 72 12.17 -0.70 7.95
CA GLU A 72 12.85 -1.29 6.80
C GLU A 72 12.87 -0.36 5.59
N VAL A 73 12.49 0.90 5.79
CA VAL A 73 12.43 1.86 4.68
C VAL A 73 13.81 2.44 4.37
N THR A 74 13.99 2.87 3.13
CA THR A 74 15.22 3.54 2.72
C THR A 74 15.05 5.06 2.82
N PRO A 75 16.15 5.81 2.95
CA PRO A 75 16.09 7.28 2.96
C PRO A 75 15.51 7.87 1.67
N LEU A 76 15.47 7.11 0.58
CA LEU A 76 14.93 7.58 -0.70
C LEU A 76 13.49 8.07 -0.61
N ILE A 77 12.69 7.54 0.34
CA ILE A 77 11.32 8.01 0.53
C ILE A 77 11.32 9.54 0.74
N TRP A 78 12.23 10.04 1.56
CA TRP A 78 12.30 11.47 1.87
C TRP A 78 13.04 12.26 0.81
N GLU A 79 14.07 11.68 0.21
CA GLU A 79 14.82 12.32 -0.86
C GLU A 79 13.99 12.47 -2.14
N GLU A 80 13.05 11.53 -2.37
CA GLU A 80 12.18 11.52 -3.55
C GLU A 80 10.71 11.52 -3.11
N LYS A 81 10.39 12.37 -2.16
CA LYS A 81 9.06 12.35 -1.53
C LYS A 81 7.91 12.47 -2.52
N GLU A 82 8.05 13.33 -3.54
CA GLU A 82 7.01 13.49 -4.55
C GLU A 82 6.82 12.20 -5.35
N LYS A 83 7.90 11.53 -5.71
CA LYS A 83 7.83 10.26 -6.43
C LYS A 83 7.21 9.17 -5.58
N PHE A 84 7.57 9.12 -4.30
CA PHE A 84 6.99 8.17 -3.36
C PHE A 84 5.48 8.41 -3.22
N ASN A 85 5.08 9.66 -3.03
CA ASN A 85 3.67 10.02 -2.93
C ASN A 85 2.91 9.66 -4.20
N SER A 86 3.50 9.92 -5.36
CA SER A 86 2.90 9.55 -6.64
C SER A 86 2.71 8.05 -6.79
N LEU A 87 3.66 7.25 -6.29
CA LEU A 87 3.54 5.80 -6.29
C LEU A 87 2.38 5.34 -5.39
N MET A 88 2.23 5.95 -4.22
CA MET A 88 1.11 5.61 -3.34
C MET A 88 -0.23 5.97 -3.98
N GLU A 89 -0.30 7.15 -4.62
CA GLU A 89 -1.50 7.58 -5.32
C GLU A 89 -1.80 6.69 -6.52
N LYS A 90 -0.78 6.33 -7.29
CA LYS A 90 -0.94 5.39 -8.42
C LYS A 90 -1.44 4.04 -7.91
N SER A 91 -0.88 3.54 -6.83
CA SER A 91 -1.29 2.27 -6.24
C SER A 91 -2.76 2.30 -5.84
N SER A 92 -3.19 3.40 -5.22
CA SER A 92 -4.58 3.61 -4.86
C SER A 92 -5.49 3.64 -6.09
N ASN A 93 -5.10 4.41 -7.11
CA ASN A 93 -5.89 4.56 -8.34
C ASN A 93 -5.96 3.25 -9.13
N ASP A 94 -4.90 2.46 -9.14
CA ASP A 94 -4.89 1.16 -9.82
C ASP A 94 -5.89 0.20 -9.17
N MET A 95 -6.05 0.26 -7.84
CA MET A 95 -7.06 -0.56 -7.16
C MET A 95 -8.47 -0.11 -7.54
N VAL A 96 -8.70 1.19 -7.69
CA VAL A 96 -10.00 1.70 -8.15
C VAL A 96 -10.27 1.24 -9.58
N GLN A 97 -9.26 1.26 -10.44
CA GLN A 97 -9.39 0.75 -11.81
C GLN A 97 -9.75 -0.75 -11.81
N LEU A 98 -9.13 -1.54 -10.94
CA LEU A 98 -9.47 -2.96 -10.81
C LEU A 98 -10.92 -3.16 -10.44
N ILE A 99 -11.46 -2.35 -9.54
CA ILE A 99 -12.87 -2.44 -9.15
C ILE A 99 -13.78 -2.35 -10.37
N SER A 100 -13.46 -1.45 -11.29
CA SER A 100 -14.31 -1.23 -12.46
C SER A 100 -14.09 -2.21 -13.60
N THR A 101 -12.97 -2.95 -13.62
CA THR A 101 -12.62 -3.77 -14.79
C THR A 101 -12.45 -5.26 -14.51
N ILE A 102 -12.25 -5.68 -13.28
CA ILE A 102 -11.80 -7.03 -12.98
C ILE A 102 -12.78 -8.12 -13.48
N GLU A 103 -14.08 -7.88 -13.41
CA GLU A 103 -15.08 -8.86 -13.85
C GLU A 103 -15.02 -9.14 -15.35
N ASP A 104 -14.61 -8.16 -16.13
CA ASP A 104 -14.62 -8.23 -17.58
C ASP A 104 -13.28 -8.65 -18.16
N GLU A 105 -12.27 -8.90 -17.32
CA GLU A 105 -10.95 -9.28 -17.79
C GLU A 105 -10.84 -10.77 -18.05
N ASP A 106 -10.29 -11.13 -19.23
CA ASP A 106 -10.06 -12.51 -19.59
C ASP A 106 -8.88 -13.12 -18.84
N ASP A 107 -7.83 -12.31 -18.63
CA ASP A 107 -6.63 -12.72 -17.90
C ASP A 107 -6.60 -12.05 -16.52
N ILE A 108 -7.33 -12.62 -15.58
CA ILE A 108 -7.43 -12.08 -14.22
C ILE A 108 -6.06 -12.02 -13.55
N ARG A 109 -5.27 -13.07 -13.65
CA ARG A 109 -3.95 -13.12 -13.01
C ARG A 109 -3.01 -12.06 -13.58
N GLY A 110 -2.99 -11.92 -14.90
CA GLY A 110 -2.17 -10.90 -15.56
C GLY A 110 -2.60 -9.49 -15.20
N THR A 111 -3.91 -9.26 -15.12
CA THR A 111 -4.47 -7.96 -14.74
C THR A 111 -4.10 -7.59 -13.30
N LEU A 112 -4.21 -8.56 -12.39
CA LEU A 112 -3.79 -8.34 -10.99
C LEU A 112 -2.28 -8.10 -10.89
N GLY A 113 -1.50 -8.81 -11.68
CA GLY A 113 -0.06 -8.59 -11.75
C GLY A 113 0.28 -7.16 -12.15
N LYS A 114 -0.41 -6.65 -13.14
CA LYS A 114 -0.17 -5.31 -13.69
C LYS A 114 -0.64 -4.19 -12.75
N LEU A 115 -1.82 -4.32 -12.17
CA LEU A 115 -2.45 -3.22 -11.42
C LEU A 115 -2.33 -3.35 -9.89
N MET A 116 -1.96 -4.50 -9.38
CA MET A 116 -1.84 -4.72 -7.94
C MET A 116 -0.42 -5.10 -7.54
N TRP A 117 0.08 -6.26 -8.00
CA TRP A 117 1.38 -6.74 -7.57
C TRP A 117 2.55 -5.90 -8.05
N SER A 118 2.45 -5.29 -9.24
CA SER A 118 3.52 -4.43 -9.76
C SER A 118 3.81 -3.24 -8.83
N ASN A 119 2.80 -2.72 -8.16
CA ASN A 119 2.97 -1.60 -7.23
C ASN A 119 3.70 -2.03 -5.96
N CYS A 120 3.44 -3.24 -5.47
CA CYS A 120 4.19 -3.80 -4.34
C CYS A 120 5.67 -3.93 -4.71
N LYS A 121 5.94 -4.45 -5.90
CA LYS A 121 7.30 -4.64 -6.39
C LYS A 121 8.01 -3.31 -6.61
N ALA A 122 7.33 -2.34 -7.18
CA ALA A 122 7.90 -1.02 -7.44
C ALA A 122 8.37 -0.33 -6.15
N CYS A 123 7.55 -0.40 -5.10
CA CYS A 123 7.92 0.15 -3.80
C CYS A 123 9.10 -0.62 -3.19
N HIS A 124 9.02 -1.95 -3.18
CA HIS A 124 10.05 -2.79 -2.54
C HIS A 124 11.40 -2.70 -3.22
N SER A 125 11.44 -2.47 -4.52
CA SER A 125 12.71 -2.37 -5.24
C SER A 125 13.50 -1.12 -4.91
N LYS A 126 12.86 -0.09 -4.36
CA LYS A 126 13.48 1.22 -4.20
C LYS A 126 13.38 1.77 -2.78
N TYR A 127 12.24 1.62 -2.15
CA TYR A 127 11.92 2.29 -0.89
C TYR A 127 11.99 1.38 0.34
N ARG A 128 12.24 0.10 0.14
CA ARG A 128 12.40 -0.86 1.23
C ARG A 128 13.78 -1.51 1.16
N LEU A 129 14.39 -1.75 2.34
CA LEU A 129 15.66 -2.45 2.42
C LEU A 129 15.50 -3.89 1.91
N PRO A 130 16.53 -4.44 1.24
CA PRO A 130 16.49 -5.84 0.78
C PRO A 130 16.34 -6.80 1.97
N HIS A 131 15.64 -7.89 1.73
CA HIS A 131 15.52 -8.97 2.71
C HIS A 131 16.48 -10.10 2.43
#